data_8fce2f2642d2717a4bcc3bce2e75ae0c
#
_entry.id   8fce2f2642d2717a4bcc3bce2e75ae0c
#
_cell.length_a   1.000
_cell.length_b   1.000
_cell.length_c   1.000
_cell.angle_alpha   90.00
_cell.angle_beta   90.00
_cell.angle_gamma   90.00
#
_symmetry.space_group_name_H-M   'P 1'
#
loop_
_entity.id
_entity.type
_entity.pdbx_description
1 polymer ?
#
loop_
_entity_poly.entity_id
_entity_poly.type
_entity_poly.pdbx_seq_one_letter_code
_entity_poly.pdbx_strand_id
1 'polypeptide(L)'
;YDIKLLSQKTCTATNFICAKICTEMEIIMAHLTINYKSSALNMPIMLDVLIPQGRGNYKVLYLLHGAGGDHSSWVLNTRIADYVNTTDIAVVMPSGNNRFYINNIHGKDYYTYAVKELITQCEQWFNISRDPKDRYIAGMSMGGYGAFYAALNNPSMYNTAFSYSGLLNILERYDNPQGID
;
A
#
# COMPACT_ATOMS: atom_id res chain seq x y z
N TYR A 1 -11.29 52.43 -32.64
CA TYR A 1 -12.13 52.80 -31.47
C TYR A 1 -11.98 51.73 -30.41
N ASP A 2 -11.60 52.16 -29.24
CA ASP A 2 -11.04 51.46 -28.11
C ASP A 2 -11.90 50.30 -27.57
N ILE A 3 -11.38 49.11 -27.63
CA ILE A 3 -11.81 47.94 -26.87
C ILE A 3 -10.79 47.63 -25.74
N LYS A 4 -10.14 48.64 -25.18
CA LYS A 4 -9.10 48.44 -24.16
C LYS A 4 -9.44 48.88 -22.75
N LEU A 5 -10.69 49.24 -22.46
CA LEU A 5 -11.03 49.82 -21.14
C LEU A 5 -12.20 49.16 -20.37
N LEU A 6 -12.54 47.92 -20.64
CA LEU A 6 -13.59 47.20 -19.88
C LEU A 6 -13.17 45.92 -19.20
N SER A 7 -11.84 45.66 -19.07
CA SER A 7 -11.37 44.42 -18.42
C SER A 7 -10.75 44.59 -17.04
N GLN A 8 -10.89 45.75 -16.38
CA GLN A 8 -10.18 45.97 -15.12
C GLN A 8 -11.03 46.28 -13.85
N LYS A 9 -12.34 46.12 -13.86
CA LYS A 9 -13.13 46.50 -12.67
C LYS A 9 -14.17 45.52 -12.15
N THR A 10 -14.10 44.24 -12.48
CA THR A 10 -15.03 43.25 -11.85
C THR A 10 -14.34 41.91 -11.58
N CYS A 11 -13.25 41.93 -10.80
CA CYS A 11 -12.67 40.64 -10.39
C CYS A 11 -11.92 40.71 -9.06
N THR A 12 -12.59 41.08 -7.98
CA THR A 12 -11.98 40.98 -6.64
C THR A 12 -12.51 39.81 -5.82
N ALA A 13 -13.76 39.39 -6.00
CA ALA A 13 -14.33 38.25 -5.28
C ALA A 13 -14.13 36.91 -6.04
N THR A 14 -14.29 36.92 -7.38
CA THR A 14 -14.09 35.73 -8.22
C THR A 14 -12.62 35.32 -8.34
N ASN A 15 -11.68 36.24 -8.27
CA ASN A 15 -10.26 35.93 -8.28
C ASN A 15 -9.79 35.27 -6.97
N PHE A 16 -10.39 35.62 -5.82
CA PHE A 16 -10.10 34.93 -4.57
C PHE A 16 -10.62 33.50 -4.53
N ILE A 17 -11.79 33.25 -5.11
CA ILE A 17 -12.35 31.89 -5.22
C ILE A 17 -11.58 31.08 -6.28
N CYS A 18 -11.29 31.68 -7.43
CA CYS A 18 -10.49 31.01 -8.47
C CYS A 18 -9.03 30.78 -8.04
N ALA A 19 -8.39 31.72 -7.34
CA ALA A 19 -7.07 31.53 -6.77
C ALA A 19 -7.08 30.46 -5.67
N LYS A 20 -8.12 30.39 -4.86
CA LYS A 20 -8.28 29.36 -3.83
C LYS A 20 -8.57 27.98 -4.43
N ILE A 21 -9.31 27.91 -5.52
CA ILE A 21 -9.54 26.68 -6.29
C ILE A 21 -8.25 26.26 -7.04
N CYS A 22 -7.43 27.20 -7.50
CA CYS A 22 -6.15 26.89 -8.16
C CYS A 22 -5.00 26.60 -7.19
N THR A 23 -5.12 26.93 -5.88
CA THR A 23 -4.09 26.61 -4.87
C THR A 23 -4.38 25.30 -4.12
N GLU A 24 -5.58 24.77 -4.18
CA GLU A 24 -5.89 23.38 -3.82
C GLU A 24 -5.76 22.52 -5.11
N MET A 25 -4.56 22.40 -5.63
CA MET A 25 -4.26 21.22 -6.47
C MET A 25 -4.37 20.04 -5.50
N GLU A 26 -5.53 19.38 -5.51
CA GLU A 26 -5.69 18.07 -4.89
C GLU A 26 -4.51 17.21 -5.35
N ILE A 27 -3.74 16.70 -4.39
CA ILE A 27 -2.70 15.71 -4.69
C ILE A 27 -3.48 14.49 -5.18
N ILE A 28 -3.59 14.35 -6.49
CA ILE A 28 -4.29 13.22 -7.10
C ILE A 28 -3.33 12.04 -7.03
N MET A 29 -3.73 10.95 -6.40
CA MET A 29 -2.96 9.71 -6.41
C MET A 29 -3.23 8.92 -7.70
N ALA A 30 -2.29 8.07 -8.10
CA ALA A 30 -2.52 7.04 -9.10
C ALA A 30 -2.85 5.71 -8.41
N HIS A 31 -3.95 5.05 -8.84
CA HIS A 31 -4.25 3.66 -8.48
C HIS A 31 -3.88 2.75 -9.66
N LEU A 32 -3.03 1.77 -9.40
CA LEU A 32 -2.59 0.79 -10.38
C LEU A 32 -2.91 -0.62 -9.89
N THR A 33 -3.55 -1.41 -10.76
CA THR A 33 -3.69 -2.86 -10.55
C THR A 33 -2.71 -3.57 -11.48
N ILE A 34 -1.81 -4.37 -10.92
CA ILE A 34 -0.73 -5.00 -11.66
C ILE A 34 -0.86 -6.52 -11.54
N ASN A 35 -0.77 -7.17 -12.69
CA ASN A 35 -0.67 -8.62 -12.78
C ASN A 35 0.71 -8.98 -13.36
N TYR A 36 1.49 -9.77 -12.62
CA TYR A 36 2.79 -10.23 -13.09
C TYR A 36 3.05 -11.68 -12.67
N LYS A 37 3.98 -12.33 -13.35
CA LYS A 37 4.41 -13.69 -12.98
C LYS A 37 5.46 -13.60 -11.88
N SER A 38 5.09 -14.01 -10.66
CA SER A 38 6.02 -14.14 -9.55
C SER A 38 6.94 -15.34 -9.76
N SER A 39 8.24 -15.13 -9.58
CA SER A 39 9.26 -16.19 -9.62
C SER A 39 9.18 -17.06 -8.38
N ALA A 40 8.99 -16.48 -7.20
CA ALA A 40 8.87 -17.21 -5.95
C ALA A 40 7.64 -18.11 -5.91
N LEU A 41 6.51 -17.64 -6.49
CA LEU A 41 5.28 -18.40 -6.54
C LEU A 41 5.15 -19.26 -7.80
N ASN A 42 5.96 -18.99 -8.83
CA ASN A 42 5.85 -19.60 -10.17
C ASN A 42 4.41 -19.58 -10.73
N MET A 43 3.71 -18.44 -10.56
CA MET A 43 2.35 -18.22 -11.04
C MET A 43 2.08 -16.72 -11.21
N PRO A 44 1.05 -16.34 -12.02
CA PRO A 44 0.55 -14.97 -12.02
C PRO A 44 0.01 -14.59 -10.64
N ILE A 45 0.30 -13.36 -10.22
CA ILE A 45 -0.19 -12.78 -8.96
C ILE A 45 -0.54 -11.31 -9.18
N MET A 46 -1.50 -10.82 -8.44
CA MET A 46 -1.96 -9.44 -8.54
C MET A 46 -1.58 -8.63 -7.32
N LEU A 47 -1.36 -7.34 -7.54
CA LEU A 47 -1.21 -6.34 -6.48
C LEU A 47 -1.87 -5.04 -6.91
N ASP A 48 -2.38 -4.29 -5.94
CA ASP A 48 -2.77 -2.90 -6.12
C ASP A 48 -1.69 -2.00 -5.55
N VAL A 49 -1.46 -0.87 -6.22
CA VAL A 49 -0.51 0.15 -5.79
C VAL A 49 -1.16 1.51 -5.84
N LEU A 50 -1.09 2.25 -4.75
CA LEU A 50 -1.49 3.65 -4.68
C LEU A 50 -0.21 4.50 -4.61
N ILE A 51 -0.05 5.41 -5.55
CA ILE A 51 1.13 6.30 -5.63
C ILE A 51 0.66 7.74 -5.55
N PRO A 52 1.12 8.54 -4.56
CA PRO A 52 0.86 9.98 -4.53
C PRO A 52 1.39 10.64 -5.80
N GLN A 53 0.71 11.67 -6.29
CA GLN A 53 1.26 12.50 -7.37
C GLN A 53 2.19 13.55 -6.80
N GLY A 54 3.43 13.58 -7.27
CA GLY A 54 4.44 14.51 -6.80
C GLY A 54 5.82 14.22 -7.38
N ARG A 55 6.85 14.58 -6.61
CA ARG A 55 8.24 14.51 -7.08
C ARG A 55 8.88 13.12 -7.08
N GLY A 56 8.19 12.12 -6.53
CA GLY A 56 8.72 10.75 -6.40
C GLY A 56 9.64 10.58 -5.18
N ASN A 57 10.32 9.45 -5.13
CA ASN A 57 11.09 8.96 -3.97
C ASN A 57 10.22 8.88 -2.71
N TYR A 58 9.00 8.32 -2.88
CA TYR A 58 8.02 8.20 -1.81
C TYR A 58 8.46 7.17 -0.77
N LYS A 59 8.11 7.38 0.49
CA LYS A 59 8.08 6.33 1.49
C LYS A 59 7.10 5.24 1.04
N VAL A 60 7.26 4.00 1.51
CA VAL A 60 6.43 2.90 1.07
C VAL A 60 5.86 2.10 2.23
N LEU A 61 4.56 1.84 2.17
CA LEU A 61 3.84 0.94 3.06
C LEU A 61 3.45 -0.33 2.29
N TYR A 62 3.93 -1.47 2.72
CA TYR A 62 3.43 -2.78 2.29
C TYR A 62 2.25 -3.16 3.20
N LEU A 63 1.03 -3.23 2.63
CA LEU A 63 -0.20 -3.37 3.38
C LEU A 63 -0.88 -4.72 3.06
N LEU A 64 -0.81 -5.65 3.99
CA LEU A 64 -1.21 -7.03 3.83
C LEU A 64 -2.69 -7.25 4.21
N HIS A 65 -3.45 -7.94 3.35
CA HIS A 65 -4.86 -8.23 3.60
C HIS A 65 -5.07 -9.40 4.59
N GLY A 66 -6.27 -9.48 5.16
CA GLY A 66 -6.71 -10.59 6.01
C GLY A 66 -7.15 -11.83 5.22
N ALA A 67 -7.45 -12.93 5.92
CA ALA A 67 -7.99 -14.13 5.30
C ALA A 67 -9.31 -13.82 4.56
N GLY A 68 -9.51 -14.47 3.41
CA GLY A 68 -10.67 -14.24 2.55
C GLY A 68 -10.57 -13.00 1.66
N GLY A 69 -9.54 -12.17 1.83
CA GLY A 69 -9.29 -11.00 1.00
C GLY A 69 -8.28 -11.23 -0.12
N ASP A 70 -7.99 -10.15 -0.85
CA ASP A 70 -7.00 -10.08 -1.93
C ASP A 70 -6.38 -8.68 -2.00
N HIS A 71 -5.64 -8.40 -3.09
CA HIS A 71 -4.98 -7.11 -3.34
C HIS A 71 -5.93 -5.91 -3.30
N SER A 72 -7.20 -6.07 -3.68
CA SER A 72 -8.19 -5.00 -3.77
C SER A 72 -8.88 -4.68 -2.44
N SER A 73 -8.75 -5.56 -1.45
CA SER A 73 -9.55 -5.51 -0.22
C SER A 73 -9.42 -4.20 0.55
N TRP A 74 -8.22 -3.62 0.60
CA TRP A 74 -7.99 -2.36 1.29
C TRP A 74 -8.60 -1.17 0.55
N VAL A 75 -8.51 -1.16 -0.77
CA VAL A 75 -9.08 -0.08 -1.60
C VAL A 75 -10.60 -0.11 -1.57
N LEU A 76 -11.19 -1.30 -1.67
CA LEU A 76 -12.65 -1.44 -1.74
C LEU A 76 -13.35 -1.26 -0.40
N ASN A 77 -12.69 -1.59 0.72
CA ASN A 77 -13.36 -1.65 2.02
C ASN A 77 -12.89 -0.57 2.99
N THR A 78 -11.97 0.31 2.59
CA THR A 78 -11.43 1.34 3.47
C THR A 78 -11.25 2.68 2.74
N ARG A 79 -10.85 3.70 3.48
CA ARG A 79 -10.50 5.02 2.95
C ARG A 79 -8.99 5.16 2.69
N ILE A 80 -8.30 4.08 2.38
CA ILE A 80 -6.83 4.13 2.20
C ILE A 80 -6.42 5.10 1.08
N ALA A 81 -7.21 5.22 0.02
CA ALA A 81 -6.99 6.16 -1.07
C ALA A 81 -7.00 7.63 -0.61
N ASP A 82 -7.95 7.98 0.28
CA ASP A 82 -8.02 9.33 0.84
C ASP A 82 -6.78 9.67 1.68
N TYR A 83 -6.26 8.70 2.44
CA TYR A 83 -5.04 8.90 3.22
C TYR A 83 -3.80 9.06 2.34
N VAL A 84 -3.69 8.29 1.26
CA VAL A 84 -2.58 8.41 0.32
C VAL A 84 -2.57 9.78 -0.35
N ASN A 85 -3.74 10.33 -0.69
CA ASN A 85 -3.85 11.66 -1.29
C ASN A 85 -3.25 12.81 -0.44
N THR A 86 -3.14 12.60 0.87
CA THR A 86 -2.66 13.62 1.80
C THR A 86 -1.27 13.33 2.36
N THR A 87 -0.59 12.32 1.85
CA THR A 87 0.72 11.87 2.36
C THR A 87 1.76 11.72 1.25
N ASP A 88 3.01 11.54 1.63
CA ASP A 88 4.14 11.18 0.76
C ASP A 88 4.42 9.66 0.75
N ILE A 89 3.41 8.84 1.07
CA ILE A 89 3.55 7.39 1.23
C ILE A 89 2.86 6.67 0.09
N ALA A 90 3.62 5.91 -0.70
CA ALA A 90 3.07 4.93 -1.63
C ALA A 90 2.61 3.69 -0.86
N VAL A 91 1.49 3.08 -1.27
CA VAL A 91 0.95 1.88 -0.62
C VAL A 91 0.91 0.74 -1.61
N VAL A 92 1.52 -0.40 -1.24
CA VAL A 92 1.57 -1.63 -2.04
C VAL A 92 0.74 -2.70 -1.33
N MET A 93 -0.27 -3.22 -2.01
CA MET A 93 -1.25 -4.17 -1.47
C MET A 93 -1.21 -5.47 -2.28
N PRO A 94 -0.39 -6.46 -1.88
CA PRO A 94 -0.28 -7.72 -2.61
C PRO A 94 -1.39 -8.71 -2.28
N SER A 95 -1.72 -9.62 -3.21
CA SER A 95 -2.51 -10.82 -2.91
C SER A 95 -1.66 -11.83 -2.13
N GLY A 96 -2.24 -12.36 -1.04
CA GLY A 96 -1.62 -13.38 -0.17
C GLY A 96 -2.30 -14.74 -0.22
N ASN A 97 -3.45 -14.86 -0.92
CA ASN A 97 -4.18 -16.12 -1.17
C ASN A 97 -4.38 -17.00 0.06
N ASN A 98 -4.74 -16.46 1.20
CA ASN A 98 -4.95 -17.18 2.47
C ASN A 98 -3.77 -18.05 2.93
N ARG A 99 -2.53 -17.63 2.63
CA ARG A 99 -1.30 -18.39 2.92
C ARG A 99 -0.45 -17.80 4.04
N PHE A 100 -1.02 -16.92 4.86
CA PHE A 100 -0.38 -16.32 6.03
C PHE A 100 0.98 -15.66 5.75
N TYR A 101 1.31 -15.41 4.47
CA TYR A 101 2.59 -14.83 4.04
C TYR A 101 3.80 -15.61 4.58
N ILE A 102 3.68 -16.94 4.63
CA ILE A 102 4.75 -17.88 5.02
C ILE A 102 5.13 -18.78 3.84
N ASN A 103 6.34 -19.31 3.88
CA ASN A 103 6.75 -20.36 2.95
C ASN A 103 6.18 -21.71 3.40
N ASN A 104 5.76 -22.54 2.45
CA ASN A 104 5.20 -23.85 2.75
C ASN A 104 6.07 -24.94 2.11
N ILE A 105 6.47 -25.93 2.89
CA ILE A 105 7.34 -27.05 2.45
C ILE A 105 6.75 -27.80 1.27
N HIS A 106 5.43 -27.92 1.18
CA HIS A 106 4.72 -28.61 0.10
C HIS A 106 3.88 -27.66 -0.77
N GLY A 107 4.15 -26.36 -0.73
CA GLY A 107 3.32 -25.35 -1.40
C GLY A 107 4.13 -24.24 -2.04
N LYS A 108 3.63 -23.03 -1.93
CA LYS A 108 4.20 -21.83 -2.52
C LYS A 108 4.90 -20.97 -1.47
N ASP A 109 5.90 -20.24 -1.89
CA ASP A 109 6.78 -19.45 -1.04
C ASP A 109 6.28 -18.01 -0.87
N TYR A 110 5.12 -17.85 -0.21
CA TYR A 110 4.48 -16.54 -0.03
C TYR A 110 5.30 -15.56 0.83
N TYR A 111 6.12 -16.04 1.74
CA TYR A 111 7.06 -15.18 2.46
C TYR A 111 8.15 -14.63 1.54
N THR A 112 8.79 -15.51 0.76
CA THR A 112 9.81 -15.11 -0.22
C THR A 112 9.25 -14.11 -1.23
N TYR A 113 8.01 -14.37 -1.69
CA TYR A 113 7.29 -13.45 -2.57
C TYR A 113 7.09 -12.08 -1.92
N ALA A 114 6.43 -12.03 -0.75
CA ALA A 114 5.99 -10.77 -0.14
C ALA A 114 7.14 -9.94 0.44
N VAL A 115 8.19 -10.60 0.95
CA VAL A 115 9.27 -9.94 1.71
C VAL A 115 10.50 -9.68 0.88
N LYS A 116 10.76 -10.49 -0.16
CA LYS A 116 11.98 -10.36 -0.99
C LYS A 116 11.64 -9.92 -2.41
N GLU A 117 10.88 -10.72 -3.12
CA GLU A 117 10.60 -10.49 -4.55
C GLU A 117 9.80 -9.21 -4.75
N LEU A 118 8.67 -9.06 -4.06
CA LEU A 118 7.77 -7.92 -4.24
C LEU A 118 8.47 -6.59 -3.95
N ILE A 119 9.24 -6.51 -2.87
CA ILE A 119 10.00 -5.30 -2.53
C ILE A 119 10.95 -4.93 -3.66
N THR A 120 11.75 -5.89 -4.12
CA THR A 120 12.70 -5.67 -5.23
C THR A 120 11.99 -5.24 -6.52
N GLN A 121 10.85 -5.87 -6.84
CA GLN A 121 10.08 -5.51 -8.04
C GLN A 121 9.49 -4.10 -7.93
N CYS A 122 8.90 -3.74 -6.80
CA CYS A 122 8.34 -2.40 -6.60
C CYS A 122 9.42 -1.31 -6.67
N GLU A 123 10.61 -1.56 -6.11
CA GLU A 123 11.76 -0.65 -6.20
C GLU A 123 12.32 -0.48 -7.62
N GLN A 124 12.08 -1.46 -8.51
CA GLN A 124 12.44 -1.35 -9.93
C GLN A 124 11.35 -0.66 -10.75
N TRP A 125 10.08 -0.87 -10.44
CA TRP A 125 8.97 -0.33 -11.21
C TRP A 125 8.59 1.10 -10.84
N PHE A 126 8.80 1.48 -9.58
CA PHE A 126 8.31 2.74 -9.04
C PHE A 126 9.43 3.60 -8.45
N ASN A 127 9.22 4.90 -8.49
CA ASN A 127 10.10 5.87 -7.83
C ASN A 127 9.78 5.97 -6.33
N ILE A 128 10.06 4.90 -5.59
CA ILE A 128 9.93 4.78 -4.14
C ILE A 128 11.31 4.71 -3.47
N SER A 129 11.37 5.10 -2.20
CA SER A 129 12.60 5.04 -1.41
C SER A 129 13.06 3.59 -1.20
N ARG A 130 14.36 3.37 -1.34
CA ARG A 130 15.01 2.10 -1.02
C ARG A 130 15.58 2.05 0.39
N ASP A 131 15.54 3.18 1.12
CA ASP A 131 16.02 3.24 2.51
C ASP A 131 15.04 2.46 3.41
N PRO A 132 15.51 1.50 4.22
CA PRO A 132 14.69 0.81 5.21
C PRO A 132 13.95 1.76 6.18
N LYS A 133 14.49 2.96 6.42
CA LYS A 133 13.86 3.98 7.26
C LYS A 133 12.55 4.54 6.67
N ASP A 134 12.37 4.41 5.37
CA ASP A 134 11.19 4.85 4.65
C ASP A 134 10.26 3.69 4.29
N ARG A 135 10.57 2.47 4.75
CA ARG A 135 9.79 1.27 4.46
C ARG A 135 9.01 0.81 5.68
N TYR A 136 7.71 0.66 5.50
CA TYR A 136 6.75 0.24 6.52
C TYR A 136 6.04 -1.02 6.07
N ILE A 137 5.61 -1.84 7.04
CA ILE A 137 4.75 -2.99 6.76
C ILE A 137 3.59 -3.01 7.76
N ALA A 138 2.40 -3.29 7.26
CA ALA A 138 1.21 -3.41 8.09
C ALA A 138 0.28 -4.49 7.54
N GLY A 139 -0.67 -4.93 8.35
CA GLY A 139 -1.71 -5.83 7.88
C GLY A 139 -2.76 -6.11 8.93
N MET A 140 -3.85 -6.71 8.48
CA MET A 140 -4.98 -7.08 9.33
C MET A 140 -5.09 -8.60 9.46
N SER A 141 -5.39 -9.11 10.65
CA SER A 141 -5.63 -10.55 10.90
C SER A 141 -4.46 -11.40 10.37
N MET A 142 -4.69 -12.24 9.35
CA MET A 142 -3.64 -12.98 8.63
C MET A 142 -2.50 -12.07 8.16
N GLY A 143 -2.83 -10.89 7.60
CA GLY A 143 -1.84 -9.90 7.17
C GLY A 143 -1.10 -9.26 8.35
N GLY A 144 -1.77 -9.09 9.49
CA GLY A 144 -1.14 -8.62 10.73
C GLY A 144 -0.10 -9.60 11.27
N TYR A 145 -0.39 -10.90 11.20
CA TYR A 145 0.60 -11.96 11.45
C TYR A 145 1.77 -11.84 10.45
N GLY A 146 1.47 -11.78 9.15
CA GLY A 146 2.48 -11.69 8.10
C GLY A 146 3.40 -10.48 8.25
N ALA A 147 2.84 -9.31 8.62
CA ALA A 147 3.61 -8.09 8.84
C ALA A 147 4.61 -8.23 10.01
N PHE A 148 4.17 -8.78 11.14
CA PHE A 148 5.06 -9.02 12.28
C PHE A 148 6.06 -10.13 12.00
N TYR A 149 5.62 -11.22 11.35
CA TYR A 149 6.53 -12.30 10.96
C TYR A 149 7.64 -11.79 10.04
N ALA A 150 7.30 -10.94 9.06
CA ALA A 150 8.28 -10.32 8.17
C ALA A 150 9.26 -9.41 8.93
N ALA A 151 8.76 -8.52 9.78
CA ALA A 151 9.59 -7.55 10.49
C ALA A 151 10.49 -8.20 11.55
N LEU A 152 9.98 -9.18 12.31
CA LEU A 152 10.77 -9.88 13.33
C LEU A 152 11.89 -10.74 12.71
N ASN A 153 11.65 -11.33 11.54
CA ASN A 153 12.68 -12.07 10.82
C ASN A 153 13.66 -11.18 10.03
N ASN A 154 13.32 -9.90 9.83
CA ASN A 154 14.18 -8.93 9.11
C ASN A 154 14.13 -7.55 9.79
N PRO A 155 14.64 -7.40 11.01
CA PRO A 155 14.48 -6.18 11.80
C PRO A 155 15.15 -4.94 11.19
N SER A 156 16.12 -5.12 10.31
CA SER A 156 16.78 -4.03 9.59
C SER A 156 16.08 -3.63 8.28
N MET A 157 15.04 -4.34 7.86
CA MET A 157 14.39 -4.12 6.56
C MET A 157 13.27 -3.07 6.63
N TYR A 158 12.66 -2.88 7.79
CA TYR A 158 11.51 -1.99 7.97
C TYR A 158 11.75 -0.99 9.09
N ASN A 159 11.29 0.25 8.89
CA ASN A 159 11.24 1.24 9.95
C ASN A 159 10.27 0.83 11.04
N THR A 160 9.06 0.45 10.65
CA THR A 160 7.98 0.11 11.59
C THR A 160 7.07 -0.96 10.99
N ALA A 161 6.56 -1.83 11.87
CA ALA A 161 5.53 -2.81 11.55
C ALA A 161 4.28 -2.56 12.38
N PHE A 162 3.09 -2.68 11.76
CA PHE A 162 1.80 -2.58 12.43
C PHE A 162 0.98 -3.86 12.21
N SER A 163 0.35 -4.33 13.27
CA SER A 163 -0.54 -5.49 13.23
C SER A 163 -1.92 -5.11 13.75
N TYR A 164 -2.92 -5.15 12.88
CA TYR A 164 -4.31 -4.90 13.24
C TYR A 164 -5.01 -6.23 13.49
N SER A 165 -5.33 -6.53 14.73
CA SER A 165 -5.97 -7.80 15.13
C SER A 165 -5.27 -9.02 14.55
N GLY A 166 -3.94 -9.00 14.50
CA GLY A 166 -3.13 -10.07 13.93
C GLY A 166 -3.22 -11.35 14.78
N LEU A 167 -3.31 -12.51 14.09
CA LEU A 167 -3.28 -13.81 14.74
C LEU A 167 -1.83 -14.16 15.15
N LEU A 168 -1.32 -13.50 16.20
CA LEU A 168 0.11 -13.59 16.56
C LEU A 168 0.47 -14.91 17.22
N ASN A 169 -0.49 -15.60 17.88
CA ASN A 169 -0.31 -16.92 18.43
C ASN A 169 -0.93 -18.00 17.52
N ILE A 170 -0.22 -18.32 16.44
CA ILE A 170 -0.70 -19.31 15.46
C ILE A 170 -0.76 -20.74 16.04
N LEU A 171 0.01 -21.02 17.09
CA LEU A 171 0.02 -22.34 17.73
C LEU A 171 -1.28 -22.62 18.48
N GLU A 172 -1.86 -21.61 19.13
CA GLU A 172 -3.14 -21.75 19.83
C GLU A 172 -4.27 -22.18 18.88
N ARG A 173 -4.21 -21.78 17.63
CA ARG A 173 -5.17 -22.24 16.60
C ARG A 173 -4.95 -23.69 16.20
N TYR A 174 -3.73 -24.20 16.29
CA TYR A 174 -3.42 -25.61 16.04
C TYR A 174 -3.95 -26.51 17.17
N ASP A 175 -3.83 -26.01 18.40
CA ASP A 175 -4.23 -26.76 19.59
C ASP A 175 -5.75 -26.67 19.86
N ASN A 176 -6.43 -25.64 19.34
CA ASN A 176 -7.89 -25.45 19.46
C ASN A 176 -8.53 -25.03 18.12
N PRO A 177 -8.69 -25.98 17.17
CA PRO A 177 -9.22 -25.68 15.85
C PRO A 177 -10.68 -25.21 15.84
N GLN A 178 -11.42 -25.36 16.94
CA GLN A 178 -12.85 -24.98 17.07
C GLN A 178 -13.06 -23.63 17.76
N GLY A 179 -12.01 -22.92 18.14
CA GLY A 179 -12.10 -21.66 18.89
C GLY A 179 -12.28 -20.38 18.03
N ILE A 180 -12.63 -20.51 16.78
CA ILE A 180 -12.90 -19.36 15.89
C ILE A 180 -14.16 -19.68 15.08
N ASP A 181 -15.31 -19.37 15.63
CA ASP A 181 -16.56 -19.10 14.92
C ASP A 181 -16.63 -17.60 14.56
#